data_aefb051b4da62e702b13fc14c916fda8
#
_entry.id   aefb051b4da62e702b13fc14c916fda8
#
_cell.length_a   1.000
_cell.length_b   1.000
_cell.length_c   1.000
_cell.angle_alpha   90.00
_cell.angle_beta   90.00
_cell.angle_gamma   90.00
#
_symmetry.space_group_name_H-M   'P 1'
#
loop_
_entity.id
_entity.type
_entity.pdbx_description
1 polymer ?
#
loop_
_entity_poly.entity_id
_entity_poly.type
_entity_poly.pdbx_seq_one_letter_code
_entity_poly.pdbx_strand_id
1 'polypeptide(L)'
;MGIGPSSLRWWAAFKRSWMLYHLGDPRFRFMWDAPPPNEWVALDCETTGLNTRTDDIIAIGAVRIRGNRVMTSERLELLVRPDKQRVTADSVRVHRLRAQDVALGVSADAAMLQLMRFIGSRPLVGYYLEFDVAMINRVLFPILGMGLPQEQIEVSGLYYDYKYKQLPSDRRENPAIDLRFDTLMRDLDLPLWPAHDALNDAVMAALAFVKLRHLR
;
A
#
# COMPACT_ATOMS: atom_id res chain seq x y z
N MET A 1 17.35 30.21 1.72
CA MET A 1 16.58 30.65 0.54
C MET A 1 15.44 29.68 0.34
N GLY A 2 14.21 30.06 0.70
CA GLY A 2 13.04 29.20 0.57
C GLY A 2 12.61 29.13 -0.91
N ILE A 3 12.43 27.91 -1.40
CA ILE A 3 11.90 27.65 -2.72
C ILE A 3 10.42 28.09 -2.70
N GLY A 4 10.05 29.10 -3.48
CA GLY A 4 8.68 29.62 -3.48
C GLY A 4 7.66 28.63 -4.06
N PRO A 5 6.36 28.77 -3.72
CA PRO A 5 5.28 27.83 -4.16
C PRO A 5 5.19 27.64 -5.69
N SER A 6 5.59 28.63 -6.46
CA SER A 6 5.61 28.56 -7.93
C SER A 6 6.70 27.64 -8.48
N SER A 7 7.87 27.60 -7.87
CA SER A 7 8.97 26.73 -8.28
C SER A 7 8.67 25.25 -8.00
N LEU A 8 8.02 24.93 -6.89
CA LEU A 8 7.55 23.57 -6.55
C LEU A 8 6.55 23.04 -7.59
N ARG A 9 5.61 23.88 -8.05
CA ARG A 9 4.65 23.50 -9.09
C ARG A 9 5.33 23.24 -10.44
N TRP A 10 6.34 24.02 -10.80
CA TRP A 10 7.12 23.83 -12.02
C TRP A 10 7.90 22.51 -12.01
N TRP A 11 8.56 22.21 -10.90
CA TRP A 11 9.27 20.94 -10.73
C TRP A 11 8.34 19.74 -10.79
N ALA A 12 7.18 19.81 -10.17
CA ALA A 12 6.16 18.74 -10.23
C ALA A 12 5.65 18.52 -11.66
N ALA A 13 5.36 19.61 -12.41
CA ALA A 13 4.94 19.53 -13.79
C ALA A 13 6.04 18.97 -14.71
N PHE A 14 7.28 19.40 -14.53
CA PHE A 14 8.43 18.89 -15.28
C PHE A 14 8.66 17.39 -14.99
N LYS A 15 8.67 17.00 -13.72
CA LYS A 15 8.79 15.60 -13.30
C LYS A 15 7.69 14.74 -13.93
N ARG A 16 6.43 15.21 -13.87
CA ARG A 16 5.30 14.51 -14.50
C ARG A 16 5.51 14.36 -16.01
N SER A 17 5.88 15.40 -16.71
CA SER A 17 6.10 15.37 -18.16
C SER A 17 7.24 14.43 -18.53
N TRP A 18 8.33 14.45 -17.77
CA TRP A 18 9.46 13.55 -17.96
C TRP A 18 9.06 12.08 -17.74
N MET A 19 8.32 11.80 -16.67
CA MET A 19 7.82 10.44 -16.38
C MET A 19 6.89 9.95 -17.49
N LEU A 20 5.98 10.79 -17.96
CA LEU A 20 5.05 10.45 -19.04
C LEU A 20 5.76 10.23 -20.40
N TYR A 21 6.88 10.91 -20.64
CA TYR A 21 7.69 10.69 -21.84
C TYR A 21 8.39 9.31 -21.81
N HIS A 22 8.80 8.84 -20.63
CA HIS A 22 9.50 7.55 -20.44
C HIS A 22 8.54 6.40 -20.09
N LEU A 23 7.24 6.65 -20.06
CA LEU A 23 6.24 5.63 -19.71
C LEU A 23 6.21 4.52 -20.77
N GLY A 24 6.55 3.30 -20.37
CA GLY A 24 6.61 2.15 -21.26
C GLY A 24 5.26 1.77 -21.88
N ASP A 25 4.16 1.94 -21.14
CA ASP A 25 2.82 1.68 -21.64
C ASP A 25 1.91 2.91 -21.47
N PRO A 26 1.64 3.66 -22.56
CA PRO A 26 0.83 4.88 -22.52
C PRO A 26 -0.61 4.69 -22.02
N ARG A 27 -1.14 3.45 -22.02
CA ARG A 27 -2.48 3.13 -21.51
C ARG A 27 -2.63 3.43 -20.02
N PHE A 28 -1.52 3.50 -19.28
CA PHE A 28 -1.50 3.80 -17.84
C PHE A 28 -1.21 5.26 -17.51
N ARG A 29 -1.25 6.14 -18.50
CA ARG A 29 -1.03 7.59 -18.32
C ARG A 29 -1.93 8.21 -17.25
N PHE A 30 -3.14 7.68 -17.06
CA PHE A 30 -4.10 8.13 -16.04
C PHE A 30 -3.58 8.04 -14.60
N MET A 31 -2.59 7.19 -14.33
CA MET A 31 -1.97 7.07 -12.99
C MET A 31 -1.26 8.36 -12.55
N TRP A 32 -0.92 9.24 -13.51
CA TRP A 32 -0.31 10.55 -13.27
C TRP A 32 -1.32 11.71 -13.30
N ASP A 33 -2.61 11.41 -13.38
CA ASP A 33 -3.64 12.46 -13.28
C ASP A 33 -3.76 12.97 -11.85
N ALA A 34 -4.41 14.12 -11.67
CA ALA A 34 -4.70 14.62 -10.35
C ALA A 34 -5.58 13.59 -9.59
N PRO A 35 -5.23 13.21 -8.37
CA PRO A 35 -6.05 12.25 -7.63
C PRO A 35 -7.43 12.83 -7.35
N PRO A 36 -8.48 11.99 -7.35
CA PRO A 36 -9.80 12.41 -6.91
C PRO A 36 -9.74 12.94 -5.48
N PRO A 37 -10.41 14.07 -5.17
CA PRO A 37 -10.36 14.66 -3.85
C PRO A 37 -10.98 13.73 -2.81
N ASN A 38 -10.29 13.60 -1.66
CA ASN A 38 -10.72 12.75 -0.55
C ASN A 38 -10.93 11.27 -0.91
N GLU A 39 -10.14 10.77 -1.84
CA GLU A 39 -10.12 9.34 -2.18
C GLU A 39 -8.71 8.76 -2.03
N TRP A 40 -8.62 7.54 -1.51
CA TRP A 40 -7.41 6.76 -1.32
C TRP A 40 -7.67 5.29 -1.65
N VAL A 41 -6.63 4.52 -1.79
CA VAL A 41 -6.68 3.05 -1.85
C VAL A 41 -5.80 2.49 -0.75
N ALA A 42 -6.37 1.73 0.16
CA ALA A 42 -5.57 0.91 1.07
C ALA A 42 -5.26 -0.42 0.38
N LEU A 43 -4.03 -0.88 0.54
CA LEU A 43 -3.56 -2.13 -0.05
C LEU A 43 -2.61 -2.88 0.88
N ASP A 44 -2.57 -4.20 0.69
CA ASP A 44 -1.67 -5.13 1.35
C ASP A 44 -1.38 -6.31 0.41
N CYS A 45 -0.22 -6.96 0.56
CA CYS A 45 0.19 -8.10 -0.26
C CYS A 45 0.67 -9.25 0.61
N GLU A 46 0.25 -10.48 0.26
CA GLU A 46 0.92 -11.69 0.75
C GLU A 46 2.00 -12.12 -0.22
N THR A 47 3.12 -12.61 0.32
CA THR A 47 4.30 -12.96 -0.47
C THR A 47 4.88 -14.30 -0.07
N THR A 48 5.72 -14.91 -0.91
CA THR A 48 6.41 -16.16 -0.58
C THR A 48 7.48 -16.00 0.51
N GLY A 49 7.88 -14.76 0.82
CA GLY A 49 8.85 -14.40 1.85
C GLY A 49 9.13 -12.91 1.86
N LEU A 50 10.13 -12.46 2.62
CA LEU A 50 10.39 -11.03 2.87
C LEU A 50 11.49 -10.43 1.98
N ASN A 51 12.06 -11.17 1.06
CA ASN A 51 13.10 -10.67 0.17
C ASN A 51 12.48 -10.04 -1.09
N THR A 52 12.41 -8.71 -1.13
CA THR A 52 11.82 -7.97 -2.27
C THR A 52 12.49 -8.22 -3.61
N ARG A 53 13.70 -8.83 -3.65
CA ARG A 53 14.42 -9.12 -4.90
C ARG A 53 14.09 -10.51 -5.46
N THR A 54 13.74 -11.46 -4.61
CA THR A 54 13.59 -12.87 -5.01
C THR A 54 12.20 -13.43 -4.79
N ASP A 55 11.48 -12.96 -3.76
CA ASP A 55 10.19 -13.52 -3.39
C ASP A 55 9.07 -12.98 -4.27
N ASP A 56 8.02 -13.77 -4.45
CA ASP A 56 6.91 -13.45 -5.33
C ASP A 56 5.67 -13.02 -4.53
N ILE A 57 4.86 -12.13 -5.13
CA ILE A 57 3.53 -11.80 -4.61
C ILE A 57 2.60 -12.99 -4.90
N ILE A 58 1.81 -13.41 -3.91
CA ILE A 58 0.85 -14.53 -4.03
C ILE A 58 -0.59 -14.13 -3.74
N ALA A 59 -0.81 -12.99 -3.07
CA ALA A 59 -2.14 -12.37 -2.97
C ALA A 59 -2.01 -10.85 -2.93
N ILE A 60 -3.05 -10.16 -3.39
CA ILE A 60 -3.19 -8.71 -3.30
C ILE A 60 -4.60 -8.42 -2.81
N GLY A 61 -4.69 -7.68 -1.71
CA GLY A 61 -5.91 -7.10 -1.18
C GLY A 61 -5.88 -5.58 -1.31
N ALA A 62 -6.95 -4.99 -1.85
CA ALA A 62 -7.06 -3.53 -1.87
C ALA A 62 -8.51 -3.08 -1.71
N VAL A 63 -8.70 -1.93 -1.05
CA VAL A 63 -10.03 -1.36 -0.82
C VAL A 63 -9.98 0.15 -1.01
N ARG A 64 -11.06 0.72 -1.57
CA ARG A 64 -11.17 2.18 -1.71
C ARG A 64 -11.63 2.83 -0.42
N ILE A 65 -11.10 4.03 -0.19
CA ILE A 65 -11.51 4.92 0.89
C ILE A 65 -12.06 6.19 0.24
N ARG A 66 -13.27 6.62 0.63
CA ARG A 66 -13.86 7.90 0.19
C ARG A 66 -14.26 8.73 1.42
N GLY A 67 -13.63 9.88 1.58
CA GLY A 67 -13.81 10.68 2.80
C GLY A 67 -13.48 9.86 4.05
N ASN A 68 -14.52 9.58 4.85
CA ASN A 68 -14.41 8.81 6.09
C ASN A 68 -15.02 7.40 5.98
N ARG A 69 -15.20 6.88 4.76
CA ARG A 69 -15.82 5.58 4.53
C ARG A 69 -14.85 4.63 3.86
N VAL A 70 -14.71 3.45 4.41
CA VAL A 70 -14.06 2.30 3.76
C VAL A 70 -15.10 1.61 2.89
N MET A 71 -14.87 1.59 1.59
CA MET A 71 -15.84 1.12 0.58
C MET A 71 -15.64 -0.38 0.34
N THR A 72 -16.06 -1.22 1.26
CA THR A 72 -15.84 -2.69 1.19
C THR A 72 -16.48 -3.37 -0.03
N SER A 73 -17.44 -2.73 -0.69
CA SER A 73 -17.98 -3.15 -1.99
C SER A 73 -17.09 -2.77 -3.17
N GLU A 74 -16.17 -1.84 -3.00
CA GLU A 74 -15.17 -1.42 -3.99
C GLU A 74 -13.81 -1.94 -3.56
N ARG A 75 -13.61 -3.23 -3.73
CA ARG A 75 -12.40 -3.94 -3.35
C ARG A 75 -11.79 -4.70 -4.52
N LEU A 76 -10.52 -4.96 -4.42
CA LEU A 76 -9.78 -5.87 -5.28
C LEU A 76 -9.22 -6.98 -4.39
N GLU A 77 -9.43 -8.22 -4.78
CA GLU A 77 -8.89 -9.40 -4.12
C GLU A 77 -8.39 -10.35 -5.19
N LEU A 78 -7.09 -10.57 -5.23
CA LEU A 78 -6.46 -11.37 -6.26
C LEU A 78 -5.56 -12.43 -5.62
N LEU A 79 -5.71 -13.66 -6.07
CA LEU A 79 -4.66 -14.68 -5.92
C LEU A 79 -3.73 -14.58 -7.12
N VAL A 80 -2.43 -14.56 -6.85
CA VAL A 80 -1.39 -14.42 -7.86
C VAL A 80 -0.56 -15.69 -7.89
N ARG A 81 -0.40 -16.25 -9.09
CA ARG A 81 0.44 -17.42 -9.28
C ARG A 81 1.91 -17.01 -9.25
N PRO A 82 2.72 -17.57 -8.32
CA PRO A 82 4.13 -17.25 -8.24
C PRO A 82 4.89 -17.77 -9.47
N ASP A 83 5.82 -16.97 -9.98
CA ASP A 83 6.59 -17.31 -11.17
C ASP A 83 7.88 -18.09 -10.83
N LYS A 84 8.58 -17.69 -9.78
CA LYS A 84 9.94 -18.14 -9.47
C LYS A 84 10.03 -18.93 -8.17
N GLN A 85 9.34 -18.45 -7.14
CA GLN A 85 9.42 -19.02 -5.80
C GLN A 85 8.24 -19.93 -5.50
N ARG A 86 8.54 -21.10 -4.93
CA ARG A 86 7.48 -21.98 -4.43
C ARG A 86 6.99 -21.49 -3.08
N VAL A 87 5.69 -21.57 -2.87
CA VAL A 87 5.09 -21.38 -1.55
C VAL A 87 5.69 -22.42 -0.61
N THR A 88 6.35 -21.95 0.44
CA THR A 88 7.00 -22.81 1.45
C THR A 88 6.07 -23.16 2.59
N ALA A 89 6.39 -24.20 3.35
CA ALA A 89 5.60 -24.54 4.54
C ALA A 89 5.59 -23.41 5.59
N ASP A 90 6.66 -22.61 5.65
CA ASP A 90 6.75 -21.51 6.60
C ASP A 90 5.88 -20.33 6.15
N SER A 91 5.87 -19.98 4.85
CA SER A 91 4.99 -18.96 4.33
C SER A 91 3.50 -19.37 4.47
N VAL A 92 3.15 -20.63 4.21
CA VAL A 92 1.79 -21.16 4.45
C VAL A 92 1.33 -21.00 5.90
N ARG A 93 2.25 -21.16 6.88
CA ARG A 93 1.90 -20.95 8.30
C ARG A 93 1.51 -19.51 8.59
N VAL A 94 2.06 -18.57 7.85
CA VAL A 94 1.80 -17.13 8.00
C VAL A 94 0.47 -16.76 7.32
N HIS A 95 0.39 -16.87 6.01
CA HIS A 95 -0.76 -16.39 5.22
C HIS A 95 -1.81 -17.46 4.90
N ARG A 96 -1.61 -18.74 5.29
CA ARG A 96 -2.53 -19.87 5.10
C ARG A 96 -2.85 -20.25 3.65
N LEU A 97 -2.25 -19.59 2.66
CA LEU A 97 -2.40 -19.89 1.24
C LEU A 97 -1.47 -21.03 0.86
N ARG A 98 -2.04 -22.13 0.36
CA ARG A 98 -1.27 -23.30 -0.08
C ARG A 98 -0.89 -23.17 -1.55
N ALA A 99 0.12 -23.90 -1.99
CA ALA A 99 0.55 -23.92 -3.38
C ALA A 99 -0.60 -24.19 -4.36
N GLN A 100 -1.54 -25.09 -4.01
CA GLN A 100 -2.72 -25.38 -4.83
C GLN A 100 -3.71 -24.21 -4.92
N ASP A 101 -3.80 -23.37 -3.88
CA ASP A 101 -4.72 -22.24 -3.84
C ASP A 101 -4.23 -21.14 -4.79
N VAL A 102 -2.92 -20.86 -4.78
CA VAL A 102 -2.31 -19.83 -5.64
C VAL A 102 -2.02 -20.31 -7.06
N ALA A 103 -1.97 -21.64 -7.31
CA ALA A 103 -1.73 -22.19 -8.65
C ALA A 103 -2.81 -21.78 -9.66
N LEU A 104 -4.04 -21.56 -9.20
CA LEU A 104 -5.17 -21.10 -10.00
C LEU A 104 -5.25 -19.56 -10.09
N GLY A 105 -4.35 -18.85 -9.41
CA GLY A 105 -4.25 -17.41 -9.46
C GLY A 105 -3.89 -16.85 -10.83
N VAL A 106 -4.13 -15.57 -11.01
CA VAL A 106 -3.72 -14.84 -12.23
C VAL A 106 -2.19 -14.71 -12.29
N SER A 107 -1.63 -14.46 -13.49
CA SER A 107 -0.20 -14.13 -13.59
C SER A 107 0.11 -12.80 -12.90
N ALA A 108 1.36 -12.62 -12.48
CA ALA A 108 1.82 -11.38 -11.85
C ALA A 108 1.52 -10.16 -12.72
N ASP A 109 1.79 -10.23 -14.04
CA ASP A 109 1.49 -9.14 -14.97
C ASP A 109 -0.02 -8.82 -15.02
N ALA A 110 -0.87 -9.85 -15.10
CA ALA A 110 -2.32 -9.66 -15.12
C ALA A 110 -2.85 -9.05 -13.81
N ALA A 111 -2.27 -9.45 -12.67
CA ALA A 111 -2.57 -8.87 -11.37
C ALA A 111 -2.19 -7.38 -11.32
N MET A 112 -0.99 -7.04 -11.79
CA MET A 112 -0.54 -5.64 -11.84
C MET A 112 -1.43 -4.78 -12.73
N LEU A 113 -1.87 -5.28 -13.90
CA LEU A 113 -2.78 -4.54 -14.79
C LEU A 113 -4.12 -4.24 -14.09
N GLN A 114 -4.67 -5.20 -13.33
CA GLN A 114 -5.89 -5.00 -12.56
C GLN A 114 -5.67 -4.03 -11.41
N LEU A 115 -4.58 -4.18 -10.66
CA LEU A 115 -4.23 -3.31 -9.55
C LEU A 115 -4.05 -1.86 -9.99
N MET A 116 -3.31 -1.60 -11.06
CA MET A 116 -3.13 -0.24 -11.60
C MET A 116 -4.45 0.43 -11.97
N ARG A 117 -5.39 -0.31 -12.60
CA ARG A 117 -6.72 0.20 -12.92
C ARG A 117 -7.55 0.47 -11.67
N PHE A 118 -7.40 -0.35 -10.65
CA PHE A 118 -8.09 -0.17 -9.38
C PHE A 118 -7.56 1.05 -8.61
N ILE A 119 -6.25 1.21 -8.51
CA ILE A 119 -5.59 2.34 -7.84
C ILE A 119 -5.92 3.66 -8.58
N GLY A 120 -5.77 3.68 -9.90
CA GLY A 120 -5.83 4.91 -10.66
C GLY A 120 -4.74 5.90 -10.21
N SER A 121 -5.11 7.17 -10.03
CA SER A 121 -4.20 8.20 -9.54
C SER A 121 -4.27 8.44 -8.02
N ARG A 122 -4.99 7.58 -7.26
CA ARG A 122 -5.23 7.75 -5.82
C ARG A 122 -3.98 7.48 -5.00
N PRO A 123 -3.72 8.26 -3.94
CA PRO A 123 -2.70 7.93 -2.95
C PRO A 123 -2.95 6.55 -2.33
N LEU A 124 -1.86 5.88 -1.99
CA LEU A 124 -1.86 4.56 -1.36
C LEU A 124 -1.76 4.68 0.16
N VAL A 125 -2.46 3.81 0.85
CA VAL A 125 -2.44 3.68 2.32
C VAL A 125 -2.08 2.24 2.65
N GLY A 126 -1.27 2.02 3.67
CA GLY A 126 -0.96 0.66 4.14
C GLY A 126 -0.20 0.67 5.46
N TYR A 127 0.05 -0.52 5.94
CA TYR A 127 0.90 -0.76 7.10
C TYR A 127 2.16 -1.50 6.63
N TYR A 128 3.34 -0.92 6.88
CA TYR A 128 4.60 -1.30 6.23
C TYR A 128 4.54 -1.28 4.69
N LEU A 129 3.76 -0.34 4.16
CA LEU A 129 3.43 -0.18 2.75
C LEU A 129 4.65 -0.10 1.83
N GLU A 130 5.80 0.34 2.32
CA GLU A 130 7.04 0.39 1.56
C GLU A 130 7.47 -0.98 1.03
N PHE A 131 7.22 -2.05 1.81
CA PHE A 131 7.49 -3.42 1.38
C PHE A 131 6.60 -3.83 0.22
N ASP A 132 5.28 -3.62 0.34
CA ASP A 132 4.31 -3.96 -0.71
C ASP A 132 4.60 -3.19 -2.00
N VAL A 133 4.86 -1.89 -1.87
CA VAL A 133 5.21 -1.05 -3.03
C VAL A 133 6.52 -1.50 -3.67
N ALA A 134 7.52 -1.93 -2.91
CA ALA A 134 8.76 -2.47 -3.47
C ALA A 134 8.51 -3.77 -4.25
N MET A 135 7.68 -4.67 -3.73
CA MET A 135 7.28 -5.91 -4.41
C MET A 135 6.50 -5.62 -5.70
N ILE A 136 5.52 -4.72 -5.64
CA ILE A 136 4.72 -4.27 -6.79
C ILE A 136 5.62 -3.62 -7.86
N ASN A 137 6.50 -2.70 -7.45
CA ASN A 137 7.39 -1.99 -8.37
C ASN A 137 8.33 -2.93 -9.12
N ARG A 138 8.78 -4.01 -8.49
CA ARG A 138 9.60 -5.03 -9.17
C ARG A 138 8.88 -5.65 -10.36
N VAL A 139 7.58 -5.92 -10.23
CA VAL A 139 6.76 -6.47 -11.32
C VAL A 139 6.36 -5.39 -12.32
N LEU A 140 6.09 -4.17 -11.87
CA LEU A 140 5.67 -3.06 -12.73
C LEU A 140 6.81 -2.48 -13.57
N PHE A 141 8.04 -2.50 -13.08
CA PHE A 141 9.16 -1.84 -13.76
C PHE A 141 9.37 -2.33 -15.20
N PRO A 142 9.33 -3.64 -15.52
CA PRO A 142 9.37 -4.11 -16.90
C PRO A 142 8.21 -3.63 -17.78
N ILE A 143 7.04 -3.37 -17.19
CA ILE A 143 5.82 -2.97 -17.91
C ILE A 143 5.79 -1.45 -18.15
N LEU A 144 6.11 -0.67 -17.13
CA LEU A 144 5.98 0.78 -17.14
C LEU A 144 7.29 1.53 -17.38
N GLY A 145 8.46 0.87 -17.19
CA GLY A 145 9.76 1.52 -17.15
C GLY A 145 10.02 2.32 -15.86
N MET A 146 9.06 2.29 -14.92
CA MET A 146 9.14 3.01 -13.64
C MET A 146 8.21 2.38 -12.60
N GLY A 147 8.38 2.78 -11.34
CA GLY A 147 7.50 2.36 -10.25
C GLY A 147 6.20 3.18 -10.15
N LEU A 148 5.39 2.84 -9.18
CA LEU A 148 4.13 3.53 -8.86
C LEU A 148 4.38 5.02 -8.56
N PRO A 149 3.63 5.94 -9.20
CA PRO A 149 3.79 7.38 -8.98
C PRO A 149 3.01 7.91 -7.78
N GLN A 150 2.15 7.10 -7.17
CA GLN A 150 1.24 7.51 -6.10
C GLN A 150 1.99 7.88 -4.82
N GLU A 151 1.47 8.87 -4.12
CA GLU A 151 1.84 9.15 -2.74
C GLU A 151 1.57 7.93 -1.87
N GLN A 152 2.49 7.63 -0.95
CA GLN A 152 2.40 6.52 -0.01
C GLN A 152 2.16 7.06 1.39
N ILE A 153 1.13 6.57 2.05
CA ILE A 153 0.73 6.98 3.39
C ILE A 153 0.88 5.79 4.32
N GLU A 154 1.89 5.86 5.17
CA GLU A 154 2.21 4.82 6.13
C GLU A 154 1.40 4.97 7.42
N VAL A 155 0.58 3.98 7.74
CA VAL A 155 -0.33 4.02 8.90
C VAL A 155 0.44 4.01 10.22
N SER A 156 1.54 3.26 10.31
CA SER A 156 2.37 3.22 11.52
C SER A 156 3.01 4.58 11.80
N GLY A 157 3.39 5.33 10.75
CA GLY A 157 3.91 6.69 10.89
C GLY A 157 2.84 7.68 11.39
N LEU A 158 1.62 7.57 10.88
CA LEU A 158 0.50 8.39 11.35
C LEU A 158 0.17 8.11 12.83
N TYR A 159 0.22 6.83 13.22
CA TYR A 159 -0.01 6.42 14.59
C TYR A 159 1.13 6.88 15.51
N TYR A 160 2.39 6.78 15.05
CA TYR A 160 3.53 7.31 15.79
C TYR A 160 3.34 8.81 16.10
N ASP A 161 3.02 9.60 15.09
CA ASP A 161 2.78 11.06 15.24
C ASP A 161 1.66 11.36 16.22
N TYR A 162 0.57 10.58 16.19
CA TYR A 162 -0.55 10.69 17.09
C TYR A 162 -0.14 10.40 18.54
N LYS A 163 0.57 9.30 18.78
CA LYS A 163 1.05 8.92 20.13
C LYS A 163 2.12 9.87 20.64
N TYR A 164 3.03 10.30 19.78
CA TYR A 164 4.10 11.22 20.14
C TYR A 164 3.55 12.56 20.68
N LYS A 165 2.49 13.09 20.08
CA LYS A 165 1.84 14.31 20.54
C LYS A 165 1.24 14.18 21.93
N GLN A 166 0.84 12.99 22.36
CA GLN A 166 0.27 12.71 23.67
C GLN A 166 1.33 12.48 24.75
N LEU A 167 2.58 12.27 24.36
CA LEU A 167 3.65 12.06 25.35
C LEU A 167 3.96 13.34 26.12
N PRO A 168 4.15 13.24 27.44
CA PRO A 168 4.75 14.29 28.24
C PRO A 168 6.12 14.72 27.69
N SER A 169 6.51 15.98 27.92
CA SER A 169 7.73 16.55 27.34
C SER A 169 9.00 15.79 27.72
N ASP A 170 9.07 15.27 28.93
CA ASP A 170 10.18 14.48 29.46
C ASP A 170 10.35 13.12 28.78
N ARG A 171 9.30 12.58 28.15
CA ARG A 171 9.34 11.30 27.42
C ARG A 171 9.53 11.44 25.91
N ARG A 172 9.58 12.66 25.38
CA ARG A 172 9.73 12.93 23.95
C ARG A 172 11.15 12.74 23.43
N GLU A 173 12.16 12.78 24.28
CA GLU A 173 13.57 12.60 23.86
C GLU A 173 13.87 11.16 23.45
N ASN A 174 13.21 10.18 24.03
CA ASN A 174 13.35 8.77 23.67
C ASN A 174 12.00 8.03 23.75
N PRO A 175 11.12 8.24 22.79
CA PRO A 175 9.75 7.72 22.82
C PRO A 175 9.74 6.20 22.53
N ALA A 176 9.29 5.41 23.50
CA ALA A 176 9.03 3.98 23.33
C ALA A 176 7.56 3.76 22.91
N ILE A 177 7.27 3.93 21.61
CA ILE A 177 5.94 3.71 21.04
C ILE A 177 5.92 2.36 20.34
N ASP A 178 5.03 1.47 20.77
CA ASP A 178 4.84 0.17 20.12
C ASP A 178 4.04 0.36 18.83
N LEU A 179 4.67 0.10 17.68
CA LEU A 179 4.09 0.27 16.36
C LEU A 179 3.51 -1.02 15.78
N ARG A 180 3.48 -2.13 16.52
CA ARG A 180 2.87 -3.38 16.03
C ARG A 180 1.41 -3.16 15.67
N PHE A 181 0.99 -3.81 14.60
CA PHE A 181 -0.34 -3.60 14.02
C PHE A 181 -1.47 -3.94 14.99
N ASP A 182 -1.33 -5.05 15.71
CA ASP A 182 -2.31 -5.46 16.72
C ASP A 182 -2.41 -4.47 17.89
N THR A 183 -1.28 -3.88 18.32
CA THR A 183 -1.24 -2.84 19.34
C THR A 183 -1.95 -1.57 18.84
N LEU A 184 -1.64 -1.15 17.61
CA LEU A 184 -2.25 0.00 16.97
C LEU A 184 -3.77 -0.16 16.85
N MET A 185 -4.25 -1.31 16.38
CA MET A 185 -5.69 -1.56 16.22
C MET A 185 -6.42 -1.55 17.55
N ARG A 186 -5.87 -2.18 18.59
CA ARG A 186 -6.47 -2.17 19.94
C ARG A 186 -6.50 -0.78 20.57
N ASP A 187 -5.39 -0.03 20.44
CA ASP A 187 -5.26 1.32 21.01
C ASP A 187 -6.23 2.32 20.34
N LEU A 188 -6.52 2.12 19.08
CA LEU A 188 -7.50 2.91 18.33
C LEU A 188 -8.95 2.41 18.51
N ASP A 189 -9.19 1.38 19.31
CA ASP A 189 -10.50 0.74 19.48
C ASP A 189 -11.12 0.36 18.13
N LEU A 190 -10.35 -0.37 17.33
CA LEU A 190 -10.73 -0.86 16.01
C LEU A 190 -10.82 -2.39 15.97
N PRO A 191 -11.68 -2.97 15.12
CA PRO A 191 -11.79 -4.41 14.99
C PRO A 191 -10.48 -5.03 14.53
N LEU A 192 -10.08 -6.11 15.19
CA LEU A 192 -8.91 -6.92 14.82
C LEU A 192 -9.40 -8.24 14.23
N TRP A 193 -9.16 -8.45 12.93
CA TRP A 193 -9.42 -9.71 12.26
C TRP A 193 -8.18 -10.59 12.22
N PRO A 194 -8.32 -11.87 11.85
CA PRO A 194 -7.14 -12.73 11.66
C PRO A 194 -6.19 -12.09 10.64
N ALA A 195 -4.95 -11.89 11.09
CA ALA A 195 -3.88 -11.33 10.27
C ALA A 195 -3.48 -12.28 9.13
N HIS A 196 -2.75 -11.73 8.15
CA HIS A 196 -2.22 -12.46 6.99
C HIS A 196 -3.31 -12.93 6.02
N ASP A 197 -4.29 -12.07 5.83
CA ASP A 197 -5.23 -12.07 4.72
C ASP A 197 -5.16 -10.68 4.10
N ALA A 198 -4.61 -10.58 2.89
CA ALA A 198 -4.29 -9.31 2.25
C ALA A 198 -5.49 -8.34 2.21
N LEU A 199 -6.71 -8.84 1.97
CA LEU A 199 -7.89 -7.96 1.95
C LEU A 199 -8.27 -7.48 3.35
N ASN A 200 -8.24 -8.36 4.35
CA ASN A 200 -8.52 -7.98 5.74
C ASN A 200 -7.50 -6.99 6.26
N ASP A 201 -6.21 -7.21 5.98
CA ASP A 201 -5.13 -6.33 6.43
C ASP A 201 -5.23 -4.95 5.74
N ALA A 202 -5.54 -4.90 4.43
CA ALA A 202 -5.84 -3.66 3.73
C ALA A 202 -7.06 -2.91 4.33
N VAL A 203 -8.14 -3.62 4.69
CA VAL A 203 -9.33 -3.00 5.32
C VAL A 203 -9.00 -2.50 6.72
N MET A 204 -8.25 -3.25 7.53
CA MET A 204 -7.81 -2.80 8.85
C MET A 204 -6.92 -1.56 8.76
N ALA A 205 -5.97 -1.52 7.82
CA ALA A 205 -5.15 -0.34 7.55
C ALA A 205 -6.01 0.86 7.12
N ALA A 206 -7.03 0.64 6.29
CA ALA A 206 -7.99 1.68 5.90
C ALA A 206 -8.77 2.25 7.10
N LEU A 207 -9.23 1.39 8.00
CA LEU A 207 -9.94 1.81 9.22
C LEU A 207 -9.03 2.63 10.15
N ALA A 208 -7.80 2.17 10.35
CA ALA A 208 -6.80 2.88 11.14
C ALA A 208 -6.48 4.26 10.53
N PHE A 209 -6.28 4.34 9.23
CA PHE A 209 -6.07 5.61 8.52
C PHE A 209 -7.23 6.59 8.71
N VAL A 210 -8.48 6.13 8.51
CA VAL A 210 -9.68 6.96 8.70
C VAL A 210 -9.77 7.46 10.13
N LYS A 211 -9.55 6.59 11.12
CA LYS A 211 -9.57 6.97 12.56
C LYS A 211 -8.50 8.00 12.88
N LEU A 212 -7.26 7.76 12.46
CA LEU A 212 -6.12 8.66 12.74
C LEU A 212 -6.29 10.04 12.10
N ARG A 213 -6.93 10.13 10.93
CA ARG A 213 -7.26 11.42 10.31
C ARG A 213 -8.23 12.27 11.15
N HIS A 214 -9.12 11.64 11.92
CA HIS A 214 -10.05 12.34 12.80
C HIS A 214 -9.41 12.75 14.14
N LEU A 215 -8.34 12.09 14.54
CA LEU A 215 -7.65 12.34 15.79
C LEU A 215 -6.52 13.38 15.68
N ARG A 216 -6.25 13.83 14.47
CA ARG A 216 -5.24 14.88 14.16
C ARG A 216 -5.84 16.30 14.38
#